data_b31ff32b6d840819aa7fc725171820a2
#
_entry.id   b31ff32b6d840819aa7fc725171820a2
#
_cell.length_a   1.000
_cell.length_b   1.000
_cell.length_c   1.000
_cell.angle_alpha   90.00
_cell.angle_beta   90.00
_cell.angle_gamma   90.00
#
_symmetry.space_group_name_H-M   'P 1'
#
loop_
_entity.id
_entity.type
_entity.pdbx_description
1 polymer ?
#
loop_
_entity_poly.entity_id
_entity_poly.type
_entity_poly.pdbx_seq_one_letter_code
_entity_poly.pdbx_strand_id
1 'polypeptide(L)'
;YEILRCLVGSEMCIRDRIIGNRFKLEDAKKAENSLMTIADNGGGMGFIFGDPVEYWQGIDYQQHLIELTVSDGTPADNFLGEMRCVPEQAAADLVNHLASRGYELQIGDFISTGAASVPQSFSSGDYVHANFGELGEIKVTFE
;
A
#
# COMPACT_ATOMS: atom_id res chain seq x y z
N TYR A 1 -3.77 4.32 21.84
CA TYR A 1 -2.47 5.03 21.84
C TYR A 1 -1.32 4.16 22.35
N GLU A 2 -1.53 3.26 23.32
CA GLU A 2 -0.46 2.36 23.79
C GLU A 2 -0.20 1.18 22.85
N ILE A 3 -1.21 0.74 22.10
CA ILE A 3 -1.08 -0.35 21.11
C ILE A 3 -0.21 0.09 19.93
N LEU A 4 -0.29 1.34 19.53
CA LEU A 4 0.66 1.91 18.54
C LEU A 4 2.11 1.94 19.03
N ARG A 5 2.35 2.00 20.35
CA ARG A 5 3.70 1.87 20.92
C ARG A 5 4.27 0.46 20.82
N CYS A 6 3.46 -0.58 20.83
CA CYS A 6 3.91 -1.96 20.57
C CYS A 6 4.22 -2.22 19.08
N LEU A 7 3.63 -1.44 18.17
CA LEU A 7 3.99 -1.43 16.76
C LEU A 7 5.20 -0.53 16.46
N VAL A 8 5.62 0.31 17.41
CA VAL A 8 6.68 1.33 17.31
C VAL A 8 8.10 0.75 17.48
N GLY A 9 8.28 -0.56 17.50
CA GLY A 9 9.57 -1.16 17.13
C GLY A 9 9.65 -1.47 15.64
N SER A 10 8.62 -1.10 14.88
CA SER A 10 8.56 -1.32 13.44
C SER A 10 9.20 -0.14 12.73
N GLU A 11 10.33 -0.39 12.12
CA GLU A 11 10.89 0.47 11.08
C GLU A 11 9.82 0.66 10.00
N MET A 12 9.54 1.93 9.62
CA MET A 12 8.68 2.16 8.47
C MET A 12 9.47 1.77 7.23
N CYS A 13 9.08 0.69 6.59
CA CYS A 13 9.60 0.33 5.28
C CYS A 13 8.66 0.88 4.22
N ILE A 14 9.21 1.47 3.18
CA ILE A 14 8.47 1.78 1.96
C ILE A 14 8.06 0.46 1.33
N ARG A 15 6.80 0.41 0.90
CA ARG A 15 6.24 -0.80 0.28
C ARG A 15 5.32 -0.42 -0.83
N ASP A 16 5.51 -1.07 -1.96
CA ASP A 16 4.53 -1.02 -3.03
C ASP A 16 3.78 -2.35 -3.12
N ARG A 17 2.52 -2.26 -3.49
CA ARG A 17 1.64 -3.41 -3.59
C ARG A 17 1.40 -3.78 -5.04
N ILE A 18 1.70 -5.02 -5.37
CA ILE A 18 1.32 -5.60 -6.65
C ILE A 18 -0.14 -6.03 -6.57
N ILE A 19 -0.97 -5.48 -7.43
CA ILE A 19 -2.38 -5.80 -7.55
C ILE A 19 -2.59 -6.64 -8.80
N GLY A 20 -3.29 -7.74 -8.65
CA GLY A 20 -3.69 -8.60 -9.75
C GLY A 20 -5.09 -9.17 -9.52
N ASN A 21 -5.84 -9.31 -10.59
CA ASN A 21 -7.17 -9.92 -10.54
C ASN A 21 -7.08 -11.39 -10.94
N ARG A 22 -7.45 -12.28 -10.03
CA ARG A 22 -7.59 -13.72 -10.31
C ARG A 22 -8.91 -14.02 -11.03
N PHE A 23 -9.85 -13.07 -11.00
CA PHE A 23 -11.12 -13.13 -11.70
C PHE A 23 -11.08 -12.27 -12.96
N LYS A 24 -11.97 -12.56 -13.93
CA LYS A 24 -12.08 -11.73 -15.12
C LYS A 24 -12.44 -10.29 -14.76
N LEU A 25 -11.74 -9.34 -15.35
CA LEU A 25 -11.87 -7.91 -15.05
C LEU A 25 -13.31 -7.39 -15.23
N GLU A 26 -14.05 -7.96 -16.19
CA GLU A 26 -15.46 -7.64 -16.44
C GLU A 26 -16.37 -7.96 -15.25
N ASP A 27 -16.05 -9.02 -14.53
CA ASP A 27 -16.80 -9.43 -13.34
C ASP A 27 -16.38 -8.62 -12.10
N ALA A 28 -15.12 -8.19 -12.01
CA ALA A 28 -14.62 -7.39 -10.89
C ALA A 28 -15.15 -5.94 -10.88
N LYS A 29 -15.55 -5.39 -12.03
CA LYS A 29 -16.01 -3.99 -12.15
C LYS A 29 -17.47 -3.76 -11.74
N LYS A 30 -18.24 -4.79 -11.50
CA LYS A 30 -19.64 -4.64 -11.07
C LYS A 30 -19.70 -4.35 -9.57
N ALA A 31 -20.46 -3.33 -9.17
CA ALA A 31 -20.61 -2.93 -7.76
C ALA A 31 -21.07 -4.07 -6.82
N GLU A 32 -21.69 -5.11 -7.40
CA GLU A 32 -22.14 -6.31 -6.69
C GLU A 32 -21.01 -7.28 -6.33
N ASN A 33 -19.78 -7.01 -6.77
CA ASN A 33 -18.65 -7.94 -6.67
C ASN A 33 -17.67 -7.63 -5.53
N SER A 34 -18.07 -6.82 -4.53
CA SER A 34 -17.28 -6.60 -3.33
C SER A 34 -16.89 -7.91 -2.64
N LEU A 35 -17.76 -8.91 -2.66
CA LEU A 35 -17.46 -10.24 -2.12
C LEU A 35 -16.37 -10.97 -2.92
N MET A 36 -16.33 -10.79 -4.25
CA MET A 36 -15.26 -11.34 -5.08
C MET A 36 -13.94 -10.66 -4.78
N THR A 37 -13.93 -9.34 -4.60
CA THR A 37 -12.73 -8.59 -4.21
C THR A 37 -12.21 -9.04 -2.83
N ILE A 38 -13.10 -9.28 -1.88
CA ILE A 38 -12.74 -9.82 -0.56
C ILE A 38 -12.18 -11.24 -0.70
N ALA A 39 -12.83 -12.11 -1.48
CA ALA A 39 -12.38 -13.48 -1.75
C ALA A 39 -11.02 -13.51 -2.48
N ASP A 40 -10.72 -12.49 -3.26
CA ASP A 40 -9.44 -12.30 -3.95
C ASP A 40 -8.40 -11.56 -3.10
N ASN A 41 -8.55 -11.52 -1.80
CA ASN A 41 -7.64 -10.83 -0.89
C ASN A 41 -7.43 -9.34 -1.27
N GLY A 42 -8.50 -8.67 -1.71
CA GLY A 42 -8.44 -7.29 -2.22
C GLY A 42 -7.58 -7.13 -3.48
N GLY A 43 -7.39 -8.19 -4.26
CA GLY A 43 -6.51 -8.23 -5.41
C GLY A 43 -5.01 -8.24 -5.06
N GLY A 44 -4.65 -8.44 -3.79
CA GLY A 44 -3.25 -8.46 -3.35
C GLY A 44 -2.49 -9.67 -3.89
N MET A 45 -1.48 -9.43 -4.73
CA MET A 45 -0.61 -10.45 -5.31
C MET A 45 0.74 -10.54 -4.62
N GLY A 46 1.26 -9.43 -4.14
CA GLY A 46 2.56 -9.37 -3.48
C GLY A 46 2.89 -7.98 -2.95
N PHE A 47 4.00 -7.91 -2.25
CA PHE A 47 4.60 -6.66 -1.76
C PHE A 47 6.05 -6.59 -2.20
N ILE A 48 6.47 -5.39 -2.55
CA ILE A 48 7.86 -5.04 -2.77
C ILE A 48 8.29 -4.17 -1.61
N PHE A 49 9.38 -4.52 -0.97
CA PHE A 49 9.90 -3.82 0.20
C PHE A 49 11.09 -2.97 -0.21
N GLY A 50 11.08 -1.70 0.16
CA GLY A 50 12.24 -0.83 0.17
C GLY A 50 13.02 -0.96 1.48
N ASP A 51 14.08 -0.18 1.59
CA ASP A 51 14.87 -0.11 2.80
C ASP A 51 14.09 0.51 3.96
N PRO A 52 14.36 0.11 5.21
CA PRO A 52 13.78 0.72 6.39
C PRO A 52 14.13 2.20 6.50
N VAL A 53 13.16 3.02 6.92
CA VAL A 53 13.34 4.46 7.12
C VAL A 53 13.23 4.79 8.61
N GLU A 54 14.28 5.36 9.17
CA GLU A 54 14.34 5.73 10.60
C GLU A 54 13.52 6.98 10.93
N TYR A 55 13.51 7.97 10.01
CA TYR A 55 12.91 9.29 10.24
C TYR A 55 11.65 9.50 9.38
N TRP A 56 10.58 8.84 9.76
CA TRP A 56 9.29 8.93 9.08
C TRP A 56 8.26 9.81 9.82
N GLN A 57 8.55 10.14 11.09
CA GLN A 57 7.68 10.98 11.90
C GLN A 57 7.72 12.43 11.41
N GLY A 58 6.58 13.06 11.31
CA GLY A 58 6.45 14.45 10.87
C GLY A 58 6.20 14.62 9.37
N ILE A 59 6.14 13.53 8.60
CA ILE A 59 5.72 13.58 7.20
C ILE A 59 4.20 13.80 7.15
N ASP A 60 3.78 14.79 6.39
CA ASP A 60 2.36 14.96 6.08
C ASP A 60 1.95 13.98 4.96
N TYR A 61 1.56 12.78 5.34
CA TYR A 61 1.20 11.72 4.39
C TYR A 61 0.03 12.09 3.48
N GLN A 62 -0.85 13.00 3.87
CA GLN A 62 -1.96 13.44 3.03
C GLN A 62 -1.51 14.34 1.89
N GLN A 63 -0.38 15.02 2.04
CA GLN A 63 0.19 15.91 1.02
C GLN A 63 1.48 15.38 0.39
N HIS A 64 2.04 14.28 0.92
CA HIS A 64 3.29 13.73 0.44
C HIS A 64 3.16 13.19 -0.99
N LEU A 65 3.98 13.69 -1.88
CA LEU A 65 3.98 13.27 -3.28
C LEU A 65 4.79 11.99 -3.47
N ILE A 66 4.25 11.12 -4.31
CA ILE A 66 4.92 9.89 -4.76
C ILE A 66 5.00 9.95 -6.28
N GLU A 67 6.16 9.70 -6.83
CA GLU A 67 6.39 9.61 -8.25
C GLU A 67 6.47 8.12 -8.64
N LEU A 68 5.38 7.59 -9.18
CA LEU A 68 5.29 6.22 -9.67
C LEU A 68 5.27 6.22 -11.19
N THR A 69 6.27 5.58 -11.80
CA THR A 69 6.37 5.44 -13.27
C THR A 69 6.53 3.98 -13.66
N VAL A 70 5.99 3.65 -14.82
CA VAL A 70 6.20 2.35 -15.48
C VAL A 70 6.95 2.61 -16.77
N SER A 71 8.15 2.03 -16.90
CA SER A 71 9.06 2.25 -18.01
C SER A 71 9.27 3.75 -18.28
N ASP A 72 9.11 4.22 -19.52
CA ASP A 72 9.21 5.63 -19.89
C ASP A 72 7.86 6.37 -19.85
N GLY A 73 6.92 5.83 -19.07
CA GLY A 73 5.56 6.38 -18.94
C GLY A 73 5.49 7.68 -18.17
N THR A 74 4.32 8.31 -18.24
CA THR A 74 4.00 9.49 -17.43
C THR A 74 3.83 9.07 -15.97
N PRO A 75 4.32 9.87 -14.99
CA PRO A 75 4.07 9.61 -13.59
C PRO A 75 2.58 9.50 -13.26
N ALA A 76 2.25 8.56 -12.38
CA ALA A 76 0.88 8.36 -11.90
C ALA A 76 0.38 9.56 -11.11
N ASP A 77 -0.91 9.86 -11.26
CA ASP A 77 -1.56 10.87 -10.41
C ASP A 77 -1.58 10.43 -8.95
N ASN A 78 -1.38 11.40 -8.05
CA ASN A 78 -1.42 11.17 -6.62
C ASN A 78 -2.84 11.36 -6.07
N PHE A 79 -3.22 10.50 -5.13
CA PHE A 79 -4.32 10.80 -4.24
C PHE A 79 -3.80 11.72 -3.14
N LEU A 80 -4.44 12.87 -2.92
CA LEU A 80 -4.03 13.87 -1.93
C LEU A 80 -5.21 14.28 -1.06
N GLY A 81 -4.91 14.85 0.12
CA GLY A 81 -5.90 15.33 1.07
C GLY A 81 -6.87 14.23 1.50
N GLU A 82 -8.16 14.50 1.44
CA GLU A 82 -9.21 13.57 1.87
C GLU A 82 -9.29 12.28 1.04
N MET A 83 -8.70 12.26 -0.16
CA MET A 83 -8.66 11.06 -1.01
C MET A 83 -7.58 10.07 -0.59
N ARG A 84 -6.66 10.49 0.28
CA ARG A 84 -5.59 9.63 0.82
C ARG A 84 -5.89 9.27 2.27
N CYS A 85 -5.81 8.00 2.60
CA CYS A 85 -5.96 7.60 4.00
C CYS A 85 -4.80 8.14 4.86
N VAL A 86 -5.09 8.33 6.13
CA VAL A 86 -4.08 8.60 7.16
C VAL A 86 -3.56 7.25 7.64
N PRO A 87 -2.29 6.89 7.36
CA PRO A 87 -1.78 5.54 7.61
C PRO A 87 -1.92 5.09 9.07
N GLU A 88 -1.64 5.98 10.01
CA GLU A 88 -1.72 5.69 11.45
C GLU A 88 -3.16 5.40 11.88
N GLN A 89 -4.13 6.14 11.36
CA GLN A 89 -5.54 5.91 11.65
C GLN A 89 -6.00 4.57 11.05
N ALA A 90 -5.64 4.30 9.80
CA ALA A 90 -5.98 3.05 9.15
C ALA A 90 -5.38 1.82 9.87
N ALA A 91 -4.15 1.94 10.36
CA ALA A 91 -3.51 0.91 11.17
C ALA A 91 -4.22 0.71 12.50
N ALA A 92 -4.58 1.80 13.21
CA ALA A 92 -5.30 1.73 14.47
C ALA A 92 -6.69 1.09 14.31
N ASP A 93 -7.41 1.46 13.24
CA ASP A 93 -8.72 0.89 12.92
C ASP A 93 -8.63 -0.60 12.61
N LEU A 94 -7.60 -1.02 11.87
CA LEU A 94 -7.35 -2.45 11.61
C LEU A 94 -7.08 -3.22 12.90
N VAL A 95 -6.22 -2.71 13.77
CA VAL A 95 -5.90 -3.36 15.06
C VAL A 95 -7.16 -3.52 15.92
N ASN A 96 -7.97 -2.47 16.03
CA ASN A 96 -9.22 -2.52 16.78
C ASN A 96 -10.21 -3.53 16.17
N HIS A 97 -10.29 -3.56 14.84
CA HIS A 97 -11.15 -4.51 14.13
C HIS A 97 -10.71 -5.96 14.35
N LEU A 98 -9.42 -6.25 14.26
CA LEU A 98 -8.86 -7.58 14.54
C LEU A 98 -9.12 -8.01 15.97
N ALA A 99 -8.83 -7.12 16.94
CA ALA A 99 -9.06 -7.38 18.37
C ALA A 99 -10.53 -7.71 18.67
N SER A 100 -11.48 -7.00 18.05
CA SER A 100 -12.91 -7.27 18.20
C SER A 100 -13.34 -8.67 17.72
N ARG A 101 -12.51 -9.31 16.89
CA ARG A 101 -12.71 -10.66 16.35
C ARG A 101 -11.83 -11.73 16.98
N GLY A 102 -11.06 -11.37 18.01
CA GLY A 102 -10.14 -12.27 18.69
C GLY A 102 -8.86 -12.58 17.92
N TYR A 103 -8.49 -11.72 16.95
CA TYR A 103 -7.23 -11.79 16.25
C TYR A 103 -6.26 -10.72 16.78
N GLU A 104 -4.98 -11.04 16.74
CA GLU A 104 -3.91 -10.11 17.14
C GLU A 104 -2.86 -10.05 16.02
N LEU A 105 -2.28 -8.86 15.83
CA LEU A 105 -1.11 -8.70 14.99
C LEU A 105 0.12 -9.23 15.72
N GLN A 106 0.98 -9.88 14.98
CA GLN A 106 2.24 -10.40 15.49
C GLN A 106 3.41 -9.49 15.10
N ILE A 107 4.49 -9.56 15.85
CA ILE A 107 5.73 -8.88 15.47
C ILE A 107 6.19 -9.43 14.11
N GLY A 108 6.43 -8.52 13.15
CA GLY A 108 6.78 -8.86 11.78
C GLY A 108 5.60 -8.88 10.79
N ASP A 109 4.36 -8.69 11.27
CA ASP A 109 3.23 -8.51 10.37
C ASP A 109 3.32 -7.17 9.63
N PHE A 110 2.87 -7.18 8.38
CA PHE A 110 2.87 -6.02 7.52
C PHE A 110 1.46 -5.51 7.26
N ILE A 111 1.28 -4.20 7.36
CA ILE A 111 0.00 -3.54 7.11
C ILE A 111 0.11 -2.69 5.85
N SER A 112 -0.82 -2.91 4.89
CA SER A 112 -1.03 -1.99 3.79
C SER A 112 -2.20 -1.08 4.12
N THR A 113 -1.94 0.21 4.23
CA THR A 113 -2.92 1.21 4.69
C THR A 113 -3.76 1.82 3.57
N GLY A 114 -3.40 1.58 2.32
CA GLY A 114 -4.14 2.07 1.16
C GLY A 114 -3.23 2.56 0.03
N ALA A 115 -3.86 2.92 -1.10
CA ALA A 115 -3.14 3.46 -2.24
C ALA A 115 -2.85 4.95 -2.06
N ALA A 116 -1.64 5.36 -2.38
CA ALA A 116 -1.20 6.76 -2.35
C ALA A 116 -1.19 7.39 -3.75
N SER A 117 -1.19 6.59 -4.80
CA SER A 117 -1.27 7.02 -6.20
C SER A 117 -2.25 6.14 -6.97
N VAL A 118 -2.64 6.61 -8.14
CA VAL A 118 -3.46 5.82 -9.07
C VAL A 118 -2.67 4.59 -9.52
N PRO A 119 -3.23 3.38 -9.39
CA PRO A 119 -2.55 2.16 -9.81
C PRO A 119 -2.19 2.18 -11.28
N GLN A 120 -0.97 1.77 -11.59
CA GLN A 120 -0.47 1.67 -12.96
C GLN A 120 -0.45 0.20 -13.41
N SER A 121 -0.77 -0.01 -14.68
CA SER A 121 -0.65 -1.32 -15.31
C SER A 121 0.77 -1.54 -15.79
N PHE A 122 1.26 -2.77 -15.65
CA PHE A 122 2.57 -3.19 -16.16
C PHE A 122 2.49 -4.58 -16.79
N SER A 123 3.46 -4.92 -17.58
CA SER A 123 3.61 -6.20 -18.28
C SER A 123 4.99 -6.79 -18.02
N SER A 124 5.20 -8.05 -18.42
CA SER A 124 6.53 -8.65 -18.45
C SER A 124 7.48 -7.81 -19.30
N GLY A 125 8.67 -7.55 -18.78
CA GLY A 125 9.68 -6.68 -19.38
C GLY A 125 9.61 -5.22 -18.94
N ASP A 126 8.53 -4.79 -18.27
CA ASP A 126 8.43 -3.43 -17.78
C ASP A 126 9.32 -3.20 -16.55
N TYR A 127 9.79 -1.97 -16.47
CA TYR A 127 10.51 -1.43 -15.32
C TYR A 127 9.60 -0.48 -14.56
N VAL A 128 9.48 -0.68 -13.25
CA VAL A 128 8.70 0.18 -12.37
C VAL A 128 9.63 0.92 -11.42
N HIS A 129 9.46 2.24 -11.35
CA HIS A 129 10.15 3.09 -10.41
C HIS A 129 9.12 3.85 -9.56
N ALA A 130 9.19 3.66 -8.26
CA ALA A 130 8.38 4.38 -7.27
C ALA A 130 9.32 5.18 -6.36
N ASN A 131 9.28 6.50 -6.46
CA ASN A 131 10.04 7.42 -5.63
C ASN A 131 9.11 8.07 -4.60
N PHE A 132 9.40 7.81 -3.33
CA PHE A 132 8.64 8.30 -2.18
C PHE A 132 9.33 9.49 -1.49
N GLY A 133 10.20 10.20 -2.19
CA GLY A 133 10.93 11.35 -1.65
C GLY A 133 11.83 10.96 -0.47
N GLU A 134 11.63 11.61 0.68
CA GLU A 134 12.43 11.37 1.89
C GLU A 134 12.32 9.93 2.43
N LEU A 135 11.26 9.23 2.04
CA LEU A 135 11.05 7.82 2.42
C LEU A 135 11.83 6.84 1.54
N GLY A 136 12.54 7.32 0.49
CA GLY A 136 13.37 6.50 -0.39
C GLY A 136 12.68 6.08 -1.69
N GLU A 137 13.21 5.08 -2.36
CA GLU A 137 12.70 4.64 -3.66
C GLU A 137 12.68 3.12 -3.81
N ILE A 138 11.83 2.64 -4.69
CA ILE A 138 11.75 1.23 -5.12
C ILE A 138 11.93 1.17 -6.63
N LYS A 139 12.78 0.26 -7.08
CA LYS A 139 13.00 -0.05 -8.51
C LYS A 139 12.88 -1.53 -8.73
N VAL A 140 12.05 -1.93 -9.68
CA VAL A 140 11.83 -3.34 -9.99
C VAL A 140 11.60 -3.55 -11.48
N THR A 141 12.12 -4.64 -12.02
CA THR A 141 11.82 -5.11 -13.37
C THR A 141 11.01 -6.39 -13.26
N PHE A 142 9.97 -6.51 -14.05
CA PHE A 142 9.09 -7.68 -14.10
C PHE A 142 9.51 -8.58 -15.27
N GLU A 143 9.84 -9.82 -14.99
CA GLU A 143 10.19 -10.85 -15.97
C GLU A 143 8.99 -11.73 -16.37
#